data_2f1845e83548fefcbf2b1199711ddd0f
#
_entry.id   2f1845e83548fefcbf2b1199711ddd0f
#
_cell.length_a   1.000
_cell.length_b   1.000
_cell.length_c   1.000
_cell.angle_alpha   90.00
_cell.angle_beta   90.00
_cell.angle_gamma   90.00
#
_symmetry.space_group_name_H-M   'P 1'
#
loop_
_entity.id
_entity.type
_entity.pdbx_description
1 polymer ?
#
loop_
_entity_poly.entity_id
_entity_poly.type
_entity_poly.pdbx_seq_one_letter_code
_entity_poly.pdbx_strand_id
1 'polypeptide(L)'
;MELIFDEAAHTYTLGDRQLPSVTTILKDVGLLGDMPKFSDDYSMTRGSFVHKACEMVDLDTLDEEQLDPALVGYVAAYKRFRAEMDIKWTEIEKPRHDAALGFAGTPDRVAVGVVVDLKTGAPQAWHGPQLAAYTMLAHTAGASTLVKRYGLYLSAHGTYKLKRYENRSDFDVFRAAVIIYNAKRG
;
A
#
# COMPACT_ATOMS: atom_id res chain seq x y z
N MET A 1 8.29 20.72 8.25
CA MET A 1 9.13 20.21 7.13
C MET A 1 8.20 19.49 6.17
N GLU A 2 8.37 19.69 4.88
CA GLU A 2 7.60 19.06 3.82
C GLU A 2 8.21 17.69 3.49
N LEU A 3 7.35 16.69 3.25
CA LEU A 3 7.74 15.38 2.77
C LEU A 3 7.88 15.43 1.24
N ILE A 4 9.04 15.08 0.73
CA ILE A 4 9.30 14.93 -0.71
C ILE A 4 9.29 13.43 -1.02
N PHE A 5 8.50 13.02 -2.01
CA PHE A 5 8.49 11.66 -2.53
C PHE A 5 8.99 11.67 -3.97
N ASP A 6 10.07 10.94 -4.22
CA ASP A 6 10.57 10.64 -5.57
C ASP A 6 9.96 9.31 -6.02
N GLU A 7 9.02 9.39 -6.95
CA GLU A 7 8.31 8.22 -7.47
C GLU A 7 9.24 7.28 -8.24
N ALA A 8 10.18 7.83 -9.02
CA ALA A 8 11.09 7.05 -9.85
C ALA A 8 12.10 6.24 -9.01
N ALA A 9 12.65 6.86 -7.96
CA ALA A 9 13.57 6.21 -7.03
C ALA A 9 12.85 5.50 -5.87
N HIS A 10 11.53 5.71 -5.74
CA HIS A 10 10.72 5.25 -4.60
C HIS A 10 11.31 5.64 -3.23
N THR A 11 11.74 6.90 -3.11
CA THR A 11 12.40 7.42 -1.91
C THR A 11 11.60 8.55 -1.27
N TYR A 12 11.64 8.60 0.07
CA TYR A 12 10.97 9.61 0.88
C TYR A 12 12.01 10.46 1.59
N THR A 13 11.92 11.78 1.48
CA THR A 13 12.84 12.73 2.15
C THR A 13 12.06 13.75 2.95
N LEU A 14 12.40 13.89 4.23
CA LEU A 14 11.82 14.87 5.14
C LEU A 14 12.91 15.88 5.56
N GLY A 15 12.92 17.09 5.00
CA GLY A 15 14.05 17.99 5.11
C GLY A 15 15.29 17.36 4.48
N ASP A 16 16.37 17.22 5.26
CA ASP A 16 17.63 16.59 4.82
C ASP A 16 17.71 15.08 5.15
N ARG A 17 16.67 14.52 5.72
CA ARG A 17 16.67 13.12 6.17
C ARG A 17 15.87 12.25 5.22
N GLN A 18 16.51 11.21 4.68
CA GLN A 18 15.80 10.14 3.97
C GLN A 18 15.13 9.21 4.99
N LEU A 19 13.82 8.95 4.77
CA LEU A 19 13.04 8.02 5.58
C LEU A 19 12.90 6.68 4.89
N PRO A 20 13.02 5.54 5.63
CA PRO A 20 12.72 4.24 5.06
C PRO A 20 11.22 4.10 4.75
N SER A 21 10.90 3.40 3.66
CA SER A 21 9.52 3.04 3.38
C SER A 21 9.05 1.90 4.27
N VAL A 22 7.73 1.73 4.41
CA VAL A 22 7.12 0.58 5.10
C VAL A 22 7.68 -0.74 4.58
N THR A 23 7.72 -0.92 3.26
CA THR A 23 8.22 -2.15 2.63
C THR A 23 9.73 -2.34 2.80
N THR A 24 10.51 -1.25 2.79
CA THR A 24 11.95 -1.30 3.10
C THR A 24 12.20 -1.85 4.50
N ILE A 25 11.46 -1.36 5.51
CA ILE A 25 11.58 -1.83 6.89
C ILE A 25 11.22 -3.32 6.98
N LEU A 26 10.05 -3.71 6.45
CA LEU A 26 9.60 -5.10 6.52
C LEU A 26 10.57 -6.08 5.82
N LYS A 27 11.16 -5.64 4.70
CA LYS A 27 12.17 -6.41 3.96
C LYS A 27 13.45 -6.57 4.78
N ASP A 28 13.97 -5.48 5.33
CA ASP A 28 15.25 -5.46 6.05
C ASP A 28 15.24 -6.35 7.31
N VAL A 29 14.09 -6.43 7.99
CA VAL A 29 13.93 -7.29 9.17
C VAL A 29 13.51 -8.72 8.84
N GLY A 30 13.39 -9.08 7.56
CA GLY A 30 13.06 -10.43 7.10
C GLY A 30 11.59 -10.82 7.16
N LEU A 31 10.68 -9.88 7.39
CA LEU A 31 9.23 -10.17 7.49
C LEU A 31 8.56 -10.46 6.14
N LEU A 32 9.15 -10.04 5.01
CA LEU A 32 8.64 -10.39 3.69
C LEU A 32 8.82 -11.87 3.34
N GLY A 33 9.60 -12.61 4.14
CA GLY A 33 9.96 -13.99 3.85
C GLY A 33 10.90 -14.09 2.63
N ASP A 34 11.21 -15.30 2.26
CA ASP A 34 11.86 -15.56 0.97
C ASP A 34 10.86 -15.23 -0.13
N MET A 35 10.95 -14.02 -0.67
CA MET A 35 10.24 -13.72 -1.91
C MET A 35 10.61 -14.82 -2.91
N PRO A 36 9.64 -15.49 -3.55
CA PRO A 36 9.98 -16.47 -4.56
C PRO A 36 11.00 -15.85 -5.51
N LYS A 37 12.11 -16.55 -5.78
CA LYS A 37 13.15 -16.10 -6.74
C LYS A 37 12.60 -15.84 -8.16
N PHE A 38 11.30 -16.09 -8.34
CA PHE A 38 10.48 -15.87 -9.53
C PHE A 38 9.45 -14.73 -9.37
N SER A 39 9.59 -13.82 -8.40
CA SER A 39 8.94 -12.52 -8.57
C SER A 39 9.73 -11.79 -9.66
N ASP A 40 9.44 -12.17 -10.92
CA ASP A 40 9.96 -11.52 -12.10
C ASP A 40 9.83 -10.01 -11.93
N ASP A 41 10.81 -9.25 -12.45
CA ASP A 41 10.65 -7.80 -12.65
C ASP A 41 9.30 -7.49 -13.30
N TYR A 42 8.81 -8.40 -14.14
CA TYR A 42 7.50 -8.37 -14.77
C TYR A 42 6.33 -8.37 -13.75
N SER A 43 6.34 -9.17 -12.69
CA SER A 43 5.22 -9.21 -11.73
C SER A 43 5.19 -7.97 -10.82
N MET A 44 6.34 -7.41 -10.47
CA MET A 44 6.44 -6.14 -9.74
C MET A 44 6.02 -4.97 -10.63
N THR A 45 6.52 -4.93 -11.86
CA THR A 45 6.18 -3.92 -12.87
C THR A 45 4.68 -3.95 -13.19
N ARG A 46 4.11 -5.15 -13.39
CA ARG A 46 2.66 -5.32 -13.58
C ARG A 46 1.87 -4.80 -12.37
N GLY A 47 2.33 -5.10 -11.15
CA GLY A 47 1.70 -4.58 -9.93
C GLY A 47 1.60 -3.06 -9.95
N SER A 48 2.70 -2.37 -10.24
CA SER A 48 2.75 -0.90 -10.32
C SER A 48 1.81 -0.36 -11.40
N PHE A 49 1.76 -0.98 -12.57
CA PHE A 49 0.82 -0.58 -13.64
C PHE A 49 -0.65 -0.80 -13.25
N VAL A 50 -0.98 -1.89 -12.53
CA VAL A 50 -2.33 -2.11 -12.01
C VAL A 50 -2.71 -1.01 -11.01
N HIS A 51 -1.82 -0.64 -10.07
CA HIS A 51 -2.06 0.45 -9.12
C HIS A 51 -2.32 1.76 -9.85
N LYS A 52 -1.49 2.09 -10.85
CA LYS A 52 -1.64 3.31 -11.64
C LYS A 52 -2.96 3.33 -12.44
N ALA A 53 -3.31 2.22 -13.07
CA ALA A 53 -4.59 2.11 -13.77
C ALA A 53 -5.79 2.24 -12.82
N CYS A 54 -5.73 1.65 -11.62
CA CYS A 54 -6.76 1.82 -10.59
C CYS A 54 -6.84 3.26 -10.07
N GLU A 55 -5.71 3.97 -9.94
CA GLU A 55 -5.69 5.39 -9.63
C GLU A 55 -6.40 6.21 -10.71
N MET A 56 -6.12 5.94 -11.98
CA MET A 56 -6.77 6.60 -13.10
C MET A 56 -8.28 6.32 -13.16
N VAL A 57 -8.73 5.13 -12.74
CA VAL A 57 -10.17 4.84 -12.56
C VAL A 57 -10.78 5.75 -11.50
N ASP A 58 -10.13 5.92 -10.34
CA ASP A 58 -10.64 6.76 -9.26
C ASP A 58 -10.67 8.25 -9.61
N LEU A 59 -9.73 8.68 -10.46
CA LEU A 59 -9.62 10.07 -10.92
C LEU A 59 -10.46 10.36 -12.19
N ASP A 60 -11.15 9.35 -12.72
CA ASP A 60 -11.92 9.42 -13.98
C ASP A 60 -11.05 9.88 -15.18
N THR A 61 -9.81 9.41 -15.24
CA THR A 61 -8.82 9.75 -16.27
C THR A 61 -8.33 8.56 -17.09
N LEU A 62 -8.86 7.35 -16.82
CA LEU A 62 -8.44 6.15 -17.53
C LEU A 62 -8.95 6.15 -18.97
N ASP A 63 -8.03 6.09 -19.94
CA ASP A 63 -8.34 5.78 -21.33
C ASP A 63 -8.37 4.25 -21.52
N GLU A 64 -9.57 3.70 -21.61
CA GLU A 64 -9.76 2.25 -21.74
C GLU A 64 -9.32 1.70 -23.10
N GLU A 65 -9.32 2.54 -24.16
CA GLU A 65 -8.90 2.13 -25.50
C GLU A 65 -7.38 1.92 -25.60
N GLN A 66 -6.62 2.60 -24.73
CA GLN A 66 -5.17 2.51 -24.63
C GLN A 66 -4.70 1.57 -23.50
N LEU A 67 -5.63 0.94 -22.78
CA LEU A 67 -5.28 0.06 -21.67
C LEU A 67 -4.60 -1.22 -22.18
N ASP A 68 -3.42 -1.56 -21.62
CA ASP A 68 -2.74 -2.82 -21.92
C ASP A 68 -3.69 -4.01 -21.66
N PRO A 69 -3.86 -4.92 -22.64
CA PRO A 69 -4.70 -6.11 -22.49
C PRO A 69 -4.39 -6.95 -21.23
N ALA A 70 -3.16 -6.97 -20.76
CA ALA A 70 -2.76 -7.67 -19.54
C ALA A 70 -3.36 -7.05 -18.26
N LEU A 71 -3.79 -5.78 -18.30
CA LEU A 71 -4.36 -5.05 -17.16
C LEU A 71 -5.89 -5.06 -17.14
N VAL A 72 -6.55 -5.35 -18.26
CA VAL A 72 -8.00 -5.25 -18.42
C VAL A 72 -8.76 -6.01 -17.32
N GLY A 73 -8.36 -7.25 -17.02
CA GLY A 73 -9.01 -8.03 -15.98
C GLY A 73 -8.87 -7.42 -14.58
N TYR A 74 -7.70 -6.89 -14.23
CA TYR A 74 -7.46 -6.25 -12.93
C TYR A 74 -8.28 -4.95 -12.80
N VAL A 75 -8.34 -4.14 -13.85
CA VAL A 75 -9.14 -2.92 -13.89
C VAL A 75 -10.63 -3.24 -13.79
N ALA A 76 -11.10 -4.26 -14.50
CA ALA A 76 -12.49 -4.73 -14.40
C ALA A 76 -12.83 -5.18 -12.97
N ALA A 77 -11.93 -5.92 -12.32
CA ALA A 77 -12.06 -6.33 -10.91
C ALA A 77 -12.17 -5.11 -9.98
N TYR A 78 -11.33 -4.10 -10.21
CA TYR A 78 -11.34 -2.86 -9.41
C TYR A 78 -12.62 -2.05 -9.63
N LYS A 79 -13.05 -1.85 -10.86
CA LYS A 79 -14.31 -1.15 -11.18
C LYS A 79 -15.51 -1.84 -10.54
N ARG A 80 -15.55 -3.18 -10.57
CA ARG A 80 -16.55 -3.96 -9.88
C ARG A 80 -16.55 -3.72 -8.37
N PHE A 81 -15.37 -3.75 -7.73
CA PHE A 81 -15.22 -3.42 -6.31
C PHE A 81 -15.76 -2.01 -6.01
N ARG A 82 -15.41 -1.01 -6.83
CA ARG A 82 -15.89 0.37 -6.68
C ARG A 82 -17.42 0.48 -6.75
N ALA A 83 -18.04 -0.23 -7.69
CA ALA A 83 -19.49 -0.24 -7.86
C ALA A 83 -20.23 -0.93 -6.71
N GLU A 84 -19.65 -1.99 -6.14
CA GLU A 84 -20.26 -2.77 -5.07
C GLU A 84 -20.09 -2.13 -3.67
N MET A 85 -19.03 -1.36 -3.44
CA MET A 85 -18.66 -0.90 -2.08
C MET A 85 -18.99 0.57 -1.77
N ASP A 86 -19.29 1.41 -2.75
CA ASP A 86 -19.62 2.84 -2.61
C ASP A 86 -18.73 3.60 -1.58
N ILE A 87 -17.42 3.34 -1.59
CA ILE A 87 -16.48 3.99 -0.69
C ILE A 87 -15.98 5.29 -1.34
N LYS A 88 -16.08 6.40 -0.60
CA LYS A 88 -15.51 7.69 -1.02
C LYS A 88 -14.10 7.83 -0.47
N TRP A 89 -13.11 7.79 -1.37
CA TRP A 89 -11.71 7.98 -1.00
C TRP A 89 -11.47 9.43 -0.57
N THR A 90 -10.78 9.61 0.53
CA THR A 90 -10.25 10.90 0.99
C THR A 90 -8.82 11.12 0.51
N GLU A 91 -8.09 10.03 0.27
CA GLU A 91 -6.73 10.05 -0.26
C GLU A 91 -6.52 8.84 -1.17
N ILE A 92 -5.80 9.06 -2.27
CA ILE A 92 -5.42 8.07 -3.26
C ILE A 92 -3.92 8.23 -3.49
N GLU A 93 -3.12 7.15 -3.31
CA GLU A 93 -1.66 7.12 -3.55
C GLU A 93 -0.94 8.34 -2.94
N LYS A 94 -1.34 8.75 -1.73
CA LYS A 94 -0.79 9.95 -1.09
C LYS A 94 0.37 9.61 -0.15
N PRO A 95 1.60 10.12 -0.41
CA PRO A 95 2.73 9.94 0.47
C PRO A 95 2.49 10.51 1.87
N ARG A 96 2.87 9.76 2.90
CA ARG A 96 2.72 10.10 4.32
C ARG A 96 3.97 9.70 5.08
N HIS A 97 4.20 10.34 6.22
CA HIS A 97 5.29 9.99 7.13
C HIS A 97 4.85 10.05 8.59
N ASP A 98 5.55 9.30 9.41
CA ASP A 98 5.53 9.40 10.86
C ASP A 98 6.91 9.89 11.31
N ALA A 99 6.98 11.18 11.71
CA ALA A 99 8.23 11.81 12.12
C ALA A 99 8.76 11.24 13.47
N ALA A 100 7.87 10.77 14.35
CA ALA A 100 8.24 10.23 15.65
C ALA A 100 8.88 8.86 15.54
N LEU A 101 8.32 7.98 14.69
CA LEU A 101 8.87 6.65 14.42
C LEU A 101 9.91 6.65 13.28
N GLY A 102 9.95 7.71 12.47
CA GLY A 102 10.96 7.90 11.44
C GLY A 102 10.79 6.98 10.24
N PHE A 103 9.57 6.84 9.74
CA PHE A 103 9.27 6.08 8.52
C PHE A 103 8.26 6.79 7.62
N ALA A 104 8.16 6.38 6.37
CA ALA A 104 7.22 6.90 5.40
C ALA A 104 6.57 5.79 4.57
N GLY A 105 5.55 6.13 3.81
CA GLY A 105 4.87 5.22 2.90
C GLY A 105 3.74 5.90 2.16
N THR A 106 3.24 5.22 1.13
CA THR A 106 2.12 5.67 0.32
C THR A 106 0.98 4.65 0.46
N PRO A 107 -0.01 4.88 1.34
CA PRO A 107 -1.22 4.07 1.38
C PRO A 107 -1.98 4.19 0.05
N ASP A 108 -2.39 3.06 -0.53
CA ASP A 108 -3.05 3.08 -1.84
C ASP A 108 -4.36 3.85 -1.79
N ARG A 109 -5.22 3.52 -0.81
CA ARG A 109 -6.54 4.16 -0.65
C ARG A 109 -6.87 4.38 0.81
N VAL A 110 -7.26 5.60 1.13
CA VAL A 110 -7.73 5.98 2.47
C VAL A 110 -9.12 6.58 2.37
N ALA A 111 -10.01 6.17 3.26
CA ALA A 111 -11.33 6.76 3.46
C ALA A 111 -11.59 6.94 4.96
N VAL A 112 -12.68 7.61 5.33
CA VAL A 112 -13.05 7.77 6.74
C VAL A 112 -13.22 6.41 7.40
N GLY A 113 -12.33 6.08 8.33
CA GLY A 113 -12.34 4.81 9.07
C GLY A 113 -11.92 3.57 8.25
N VAL A 114 -11.31 3.72 7.08
CA VAL A 114 -10.90 2.61 6.22
C VAL A 114 -9.56 2.89 5.54
N VAL A 115 -8.68 1.88 5.55
CA VAL A 115 -7.49 1.82 4.70
C VAL A 115 -7.58 0.56 3.83
N VAL A 116 -7.38 0.71 2.53
CA VAL A 116 -7.38 -0.39 1.56
C VAL A 116 -6.06 -0.38 0.80
N ASP A 117 -5.45 -1.54 0.71
CA ASP A 117 -4.20 -1.77 -0.01
C ASP A 117 -4.44 -2.78 -1.14
N LEU A 118 -4.10 -2.40 -2.36
CA LEU A 118 -4.33 -3.17 -3.58
C LEU A 118 -3.24 -4.22 -3.76
N LYS A 119 -3.64 -5.41 -4.19
CA LYS A 119 -2.73 -6.53 -4.42
C LYS A 119 -3.10 -7.28 -5.70
N THR A 120 -2.10 -7.66 -6.48
CA THR A 120 -2.26 -8.51 -7.68
C THR A 120 -1.83 -9.95 -7.44
N GLY A 121 -1.45 -10.29 -6.20
CA GLY A 121 -1.00 -11.63 -5.79
C GLY A 121 -1.83 -12.23 -4.67
N ALA A 122 -1.40 -13.37 -4.15
CA ALA A 122 -2.06 -14.04 -3.02
C ALA A 122 -1.79 -13.33 -1.68
N PRO A 123 -2.71 -13.48 -0.69
CA PRO A 123 -2.48 -12.97 0.66
C PRO A 123 -1.20 -13.54 1.29
N GLN A 124 -0.38 -12.64 1.85
CA GLN A 124 0.85 -12.96 2.57
C GLN A 124 0.74 -12.55 4.04
N ALA A 125 1.56 -13.15 4.91
CA ALA A 125 1.57 -12.85 6.35
C ALA A 125 1.94 -11.38 6.64
N TRP A 126 2.87 -10.81 5.86
CA TRP A 126 3.36 -9.45 6.04
C TRP A 126 2.38 -8.34 5.60
N HIS A 127 1.29 -8.68 4.89
CA HIS A 127 0.27 -7.69 4.52
C HIS A 127 -0.46 -7.12 5.73
N GLY A 128 -0.59 -7.88 6.83
CA GLY A 128 -1.15 -7.39 8.08
C GLY A 128 -0.32 -6.25 8.70
N PRO A 129 0.97 -6.47 9.00
CA PRO A 129 1.90 -5.42 9.45
C PRO A 129 2.02 -4.24 8.48
N GLN A 130 2.02 -4.45 7.16
CA GLN A 130 2.01 -3.36 6.18
C GLN A 130 0.77 -2.47 6.32
N LEU A 131 -0.41 -3.08 6.37
CA LEU A 131 -1.66 -2.35 6.55
C LEU A 131 -1.76 -1.66 7.92
N ALA A 132 -1.14 -2.23 8.97
CA ALA A 132 -1.01 -1.57 10.26
C ALA A 132 -0.17 -0.29 10.15
N ALA A 133 0.98 -0.35 9.45
CA ALA A 133 1.82 0.81 9.18
C ALA A 133 1.06 1.89 8.39
N TYR A 134 0.36 1.53 7.33
CA TYR A 134 -0.44 2.47 6.55
C TYR A 134 -1.57 3.11 7.37
N THR A 135 -2.16 2.36 8.30
CA THR A 135 -3.12 2.91 9.26
C THR A 135 -2.47 3.92 10.19
N MET A 136 -1.25 3.66 10.68
CA MET A 136 -0.51 4.63 11.51
C MET A 136 -0.24 5.92 10.73
N LEU A 137 0.18 5.82 9.47
CA LEU A 137 0.39 6.98 8.59
C LEU A 137 -0.90 7.76 8.32
N ALA A 138 -2.02 7.08 8.12
CA ALA A 138 -3.33 7.72 7.95
C ALA A 138 -3.79 8.42 9.24
N HIS A 139 -3.47 7.88 10.42
CA HIS A 139 -3.80 8.50 11.72
C HIS A 139 -3.03 9.79 12.02
N THR A 140 -1.76 9.88 11.63
CA THR A 140 -0.98 11.11 11.80
C THR A 140 -1.59 12.30 11.05
N ALA A 141 -2.52 12.02 10.13
CA ALA A 141 -3.31 13.01 9.40
C ALA A 141 -4.68 13.32 10.02
N GLY A 142 -4.94 12.86 11.26
CA GLY A 142 -6.20 13.13 11.98
C GLY A 142 -7.35 12.16 11.68
N ALA A 143 -7.07 10.97 11.15
CA ALA A 143 -8.09 9.94 10.92
C ALA A 143 -8.60 9.31 12.23
N SER A 144 -9.82 8.78 12.18
CA SER A 144 -10.52 8.12 13.32
C SER A 144 -9.72 6.96 13.91
N THR A 145 -9.86 6.77 15.24
CA THR A 145 -9.18 5.69 16.00
C THR A 145 -9.66 4.26 15.64
N LEU A 146 -10.78 4.12 14.94
CA LEU A 146 -11.34 2.84 14.51
C LEU A 146 -11.20 2.68 13.00
N VAL A 147 -10.00 2.34 12.53
CA VAL A 147 -9.75 2.11 11.10
C VAL A 147 -9.82 0.64 10.76
N LYS A 148 -10.70 0.29 9.84
CA LYS A 148 -10.77 -1.03 9.22
C LYS A 148 -9.67 -1.13 8.16
N ARG A 149 -8.96 -2.26 8.14
CA ARG A 149 -7.84 -2.53 7.24
C ARG A 149 -8.20 -3.64 6.27
N TYR A 150 -8.07 -3.37 4.98
CA TYR A 150 -8.38 -4.36 3.95
C TYR A 150 -7.26 -4.50 2.94
N GLY A 151 -6.95 -5.74 2.57
CA GLY A 151 -6.23 -6.06 1.35
C GLY A 151 -7.25 -6.36 0.25
N LEU A 152 -7.19 -5.62 -0.85
CA LEU A 152 -8.01 -5.82 -2.04
C LEU A 152 -7.19 -6.60 -3.07
N TYR A 153 -7.49 -7.88 -3.20
CA TYR A 153 -6.79 -8.81 -4.09
C TYR A 153 -7.50 -8.86 -5.43
N LEU A 154 -6.91 -8.21 -6.42
CA LEU A 154 -7.42 -8.14 -7.79
C LEU A 154 -6.93 -9.34 -8.61
N SER A 155 -7.78 -9.85 -9.50
CA SER A 155 -7.48 -10.97 -10.39
C SER A 155 -7.54 -10.53 -11.86
N ALA A 156 -6.67 -11.11 -12.70
CA ALA A 156 -6.71 -10.93 -14.15
C ALA A 156 -8.01 -11.47 -14.81
N HIS A 157 -8.83 -12.22 -14.03
CA HIS A 157 -10.12 -12.75 -14.49
C HIS A 157 -11.31 -11.81 -14.19
N GLY A 158 -11.07 -10.57 -13.84
CA GLY A 158 -12.14 -9.60 -13.55
C GLY A 158 -12.83 -9.81 -12.20
N THR A 159 -12.23 -10.56 -11.30
CA THR A 159 -12.77 -10.83 -9.96
C THR A 159 -11.86 -10.26 -8.88
N TYR A 160 -12.41 -10.00 -7.69
CA TYR A 160 -11.62 -9.55 -6.55
C TYR A 160 -11.96 -10.33 -5.29
N LYS A 161 -11.04 -10.30 -4.33
CA LYS A 161 -11.27 -10.76 -2.96
C LYS A 161 -10.90 -9.64 -1.99
N LEU A 162 -11.84 -9.23 -1.15
CA LEU A 162 -11.60 -8.28 -0.07
C LEU A 162 -11.34 -9.05 1.23
N LYS A 163 -10.12 -8.92 1.78
CA LYS A 163 -9.72 -9.56 3.03
C LYS A 163 -9.54 -8.51 4.11
N ARG A 164 -10.28 -8.64 5.19
CA ARG A 164 -10.10 -7.80 6.38
C ARG A 164 -8.93 -8.31 7.24
N TYR A 165 -8.12 -7.38 7.76
CA TYR A 165 -7.02 -7.62 8.67
C TYR A 165 -7.35 -7.03 10.04
N GLU A 166 -7.67 -7.89 11.02
CA GLU A 166 -8.19 -7.50 12.33
C GLU A 166 -7.20 -7.70 13.46
N ASN A 167 -6.10 -8.44 13.20
CA ASN A 167 -5.14 -8.77 14.23
C ASN A 167 -4.45 -7.50 14.75
N ARG A 168 -4.69 -7.15 16.01
CA ARG A 168 -4.10 -5.98 16.66
C ARG A 168 -2.59 -6.07 16.80
N SER A 169 -2.05 -7.29 16.94
CA SER A 169 -0.61 -7.50 17.04
C SER A 169 0.16 -7.09 15.76
N ASP A 170 -0.50 -6.91 14.61
CA ASP A 170 0.12 -6.38 13.41
C ASP A 170 0.80 -5.01 13.65
N PHE A 171 0.21 -4.16 14.50
CA PHE A 171 0.78 -2.88 14.90
C PHE A 171 2.06 -3.06 15.72
N ASP A 172 2.06 -4.01 16.64
CA ASP A 172 3.22 -4.27 17.50
C ASP A 172 4.34 -4.92 16.70
N VAL A 173 4.01 -5.81 15.77
CA VAL A 173 4.96 -6.41 14.82
C VAL A 173 5.62 -5.31 13.98
N PHE A 174 4.86 -4.36 13.44
CA PHE A 174 5.45 -3.28 12.66
C PHE A 174 6.30 -2.31 13.50
N ARG A 175 5.84 -1.95 14.71
CA ARG A 175 6.65 -1.12 15.64
C ARG A 175 7.97 -1.81 16.01
N ALA A 176 7.93 -3.11 16.31
CA ALA A 176 9.14 -3.89 16.56
C ALA A 176 10.08 -3.90 15.34
N ALA A 177 9.53 -4.03 14.13
CA ALA A 177 10.30 -3.94 12.90
C ALA A 177 11.02 -2.60 12.75
N VAL A 178 10.34 -1.48 13.05
CA VAL A 178 10.96 -0.13 13.05
C VAL A 178 12.11 -0.06 14.06
N ILE A 179 11.92 -0.57 15.27
CA ILE A 179 12.96 -0.58 16.32
C ILE A 179 14.17 -1.38 15.85
N ILE A 180 13.99 -2.59 15.31
CA ILE A 180 15.07 -3.44 14.81
C ILE A 180 15.78 -2.77 13.63
N TYR A 181 15.01 -2.19 12.70
CA TYR A 181 15.56 -1.47 11.56
C TYR A 181 16.48 -0.32 11.98
N ASN A 182 16.04 0.48 12.95
CA ASN A 182 16.84 1.60 13.48
C ASN A 182 18.06 1.12 14.27
N ALA A 183 17.94 0.07 15.09
CA ALA A 183 19.05 -0.48 15.87
C ALA A 183 20.20 -1.04 15.00
N LYS A 184 19.91 -1.49 13.78
CA LYS A 184 20.94 -1.91 12.82
C LYS A 184 21.75 -0.75 12.22
N ARG A 185 21.32 0.51 12.40
CA ARG A 185 21.86 1.71 11.72
C ARG A 185 22.39 2.79 12.67
N GLY A 186 22.11 2.65 13.94
CA GLY A 186 22.68 3.47 15.03
C GLY A 186 23.80 2.77 15.71
#